data_f0c528464c5d2f9eabd2184a88cc6118
#
_entry.id   f0c528464c5d2f9eabd2184a88cc6118
#
_cell.length_a   1.000
_cell.length_b   1.000
_cell.length_c   1.000
_cell.angle_alpha   90.00
_cell.angle_beta   90.00
_cell.angle_gamma   90.00
#
_symmetry.space_group_name_H-M   'P 1'
#
loop_
_entity.id
_entity.type
_entity.pdbx_description
1 polymer ?
#
loop_
_entity_poly.entity_id
_entity_poly.type
_entity_poly.pdbx_seq_one_letter_code
_entity_poly.pdbx_strand_id
1 'polypeptide(L)'
;MSSSGPTNEPVVQNLDSWSKLTWVEQKVLGAIFHKHAGRPFSSLMPREQWAIEGLSVAEANSSFANLRQQKWIESVHKSWGERLFYIPASLMETLTIAYAQRVGITVNQDINLAHVIQEGKSDVAGELLHLIAWIGREGLPLTGKGTIHKKSVQKLSMITVLSSTDFDGLGIRYEHSELYPTHVAILLDLLLSLNLVQKSDGRIQIQDHQLKKWLELSWTQMHREIYQACMERYGEVEPALQHFRYQLAVLVPEKNIWCHIANSELKPRIMGWLYALAGWGYGEVGEDQSGDLAFRWLIDPQSLLYREREMVSETEPSGFYMQPDFEMLVPPEARPDVIWMLEQCAERVTRDRMSIYRMTRERFVSALAKGRGLDEMMEFLDQYALTGIPENVRIALEGWGRETVAAPLTVERKMEATEASTGSEAPSKLLEEDVLTDVCASTFYTLDNQGLVNVPELLHGLERDHSVIEKKFSLLGLEEIPETWYKEWRRYHSSTARQIAAKAVEWQTKLGIQQENCTRYLIPDQVEGHEQWTLSGWYMLDSNEHTSETEWRTFSPSEWDTMRLILPDDVTT
;
A
#
# COMPACT_ATOMS: atom_id res chain seq x y z
N MET A 1 -24.91 -23.89 -21.90
CA MET A 1 -25.14 -23.15 -20.66
C MET A 1 -23.76 -22.88 -20.05
N SER A 2 -23.20 -21.78 -20.40
CA SER A 2 -21.88 -21.31 -19.97
C SER A 2 -22.05 -20.51 -18.68
N SER A 3 -21.60 -21.06 -17.56
CA SER A 3 -21.46 -20.32 -16.31
C SER A 3 -20.22 -19.45 -16.38
N SER A 4 -20.38 -18.19 -16.63
CA SER A 4 -19.35 -17.17 -16.40
C SER A 4 -19.18 -17.01 -14.90
N GLY A 5 -18.10 -17.55 -14.33
CA GLY A 5 -17.65 -17.22 -12.98
C GLY A 5 -17.16 -15.78 -12.91
N PRO A 6 -17.12 -15.16 -11.73
CA PRO A 6 -16.78 -13.75 -11.59
C PRO A 6 -15.31 -13.52 -11.92
N THR A 7 -15.10 -12.94 -13.08
CA THR A 7 -13.81 -12.40 -13.50
C THR A 7 -13.73 -10.97 -12.98
N ASN A 8 -12.97 -10.72 -11.91
CA ASN A 8 -12.78 -9.33 -11.51
C ASN A 8 -11.44 -9.11 -10.81
N GLU A 9 -10.48 -8.69 -11.59
CA GLU A 9 -9.26 -8.09 -11.10
C GLU A 9 -9.56 -6.65 -10.67
N PRO A 10 -9.25 -6.24 -9.46
CA PRO A 10 -9.65 -4.92 -8.94
C PRO A 10 -9.07 -3.75 -9.74
N VAL A 11 -7.88 -3.91 -10.33
CA VAL A 11 -7.26 -2.85 -11.16
C VAL A 11 -7.97 -2.67 -12.49
N VAL A 12 -8.33 -3.75 -13.16
CA VAL A 12 -9.08 -3.68 -14.43
C VAL A 12 -10.45 -3.06 -14.21
N GLN A 13 -11.13 -3.42 -13.12
CA GLN A 13 -12.40 -2.79 -12.73
C GLN A 13 -12.22 -1.30 -12.41
N ASN A 14 -11.14 -0.93 -11.74
CA ASN A 14 -10.86 0.45 -11.41
C ASN A 14 -10.50 1.26 -12.66
N LEU A 15 -9.76 0.72 -13.63
CA LEU A 15 -9.49 1.37 -14.91
C LEU A 15 -10.77 1.54 -15.75
N ASP A 16 -11.63 0.53 -15.78
CA ASP A 16 -12.95 0.63 -16.41
C ASP A 16 -13.83 1.67 -15.72
N SER A 17 -13.77 1.75 -14.41
CA SER A 17 -14.48 2.75 -13.62
C SER A 17 -13.90 4.16 -13.85
N TRP A 18 -12.57 4.29 -13.92
CA TRP A 18 -11.90 5.55 -14.25
C TRP A 18 -12.28 6.04 -15.66
N SER A 19 -12.37 5.16 -16.64
CA SER A 19 -12.76 5.52 -18.01
C SER A 19 -14.21 6.06 -18.11
N LYS A 20 -15.06 5.78 -17.12
CA LYS A 20 -16.44 6.26 -17.04
C LYS A 20 -16.56 7.64 -16.37
N LEU A 21 -15.51 8.11 -15.71
CA LEU A 21 -15.48 9.46 -15.17
C LEU A 21 -15.56 10.49 -16.27
N THR A 22 -16.28 11.58 -16.02
CA THR A 22 -16.29 12.73 -16.92
C THR A 22 -14.88 13.31 -17.07
N TRP A 23 -14.65 14.04 -18.16
CA TRP A 23 -13.37 14.72 -18.35
C TRP A 23 -12.99 15.66 -17.17
N VAL A 24 -13.98 16.37 -16.61
CA VAL A 24 -13.79 17.26 -15.46
C VAL A 24 -13.40 16.47 -14.21
N GLU A 25 -14.10 15.36 -13.94
CA GLU A 25 -13.78 14.48 -12.81
C GLU A 25 -12.37 13.89 -12.94
N GLN A 26 -12.00 13.42 -14.14
CA GLN A 26 -10.64 12.93 -14.39
C GLN A 26 -9.59 14.02 -14.17
N LYS A 27 -9.82 15.25 -14.63
CA LYS A 27 -8.91 16.37 -14.38
C LYS A 27 -8.78 16.71 -12.90
N VAL A 28 -9.90 16.82 -12.18
CA VAL A 28 -9.91 17.10 -10.75
C VAL A 28 -9.18 16.00 -9.97
N LEU A 29 -9.48 14.75 -10.26
CA LEU A 29 -8.81 13.60 -9.63
C LEU A 29 -7.32 13.58 -9.96
N GLY A 30 -6.93 13.82 -11.21
CA GLY A 30 -5.55 13.90 -11.64
C GLY A 30 -4.76 15.01 -10.94
N ALA A 31 -5.36 16.19 -10.80
CA ALA A 31 -4.75 17.31 -10.10
C ALA A 31 -4.55 17.03 -8.60
N ILE A 32 -5.54 16.40 -7.95
CA ILE A 32 -5.43 15.95 -6.55
C ILE A 32 -4.35 14.87 -6.42
N PHE A 33 -4.37 13.86 -7.31
CA PHE A 33 -3.39 12.78 -7.34
C PHE A 33 -1.96 13.30 -7.48
N HIS A 34 -1.70 14.20 -8.45
CA HIS A 34 -0.37 14.76 -8.65
C HIS A 34 0.13 15.56 -7.45
N LYS A 35 -0.75 16.33 -6.81
CA LYS A 35 -0.38 17.20 -5.70
C LYS A 35 -0.23 16.46 -4.37
N HIS A 36 -1.08 15.48 -4.11
CA HIS A 36 -1.19 14.85 -2.80
C HIS A 36 -0.83 13.37 -2.80
N ALA A 37 -0.81 12.69 -3.96
CA ALA A 37 -0.75 11.24 -4.04
C ALA A 37 -1.78 10.60 -3.09
N GLY A 38 -1.37 9.72 -2.17
CA GLY A 38 -2.23 9.20 -1.10
C GLY A 38 -2.20 10.00 0.20
N ARG A 39 -1.49 11.13 0.24
CA ARG A 39 -1.37 11.96 1.46
C ARG A 39 -2.71 12.62 1.81
N PRO A 40 -3.15 12.55 3.09
CA PRO A 40 -4.33 13.29 3.52
C PRO A 40 -4.19 14.81 3.35
N PHE A 41 -5.26 15.47 2.93
CA PHE A 41 -5.33 16.91 2.71
C PHE A 41 -6.63 17.49 3.25
N SER A 42 -6.63 18.77 3.64
CA SER A 42 -7.80 19.45 4.24
C SER A 42 -8.63 20.27 3.27
N SER A 43 -8.05 20.69 2.15
CA SER A 43 -8.70 21.59 1.19
C SER A 43 -8.26 21.31 -0.24
N LEU A 44 -9.12 21.63 -1.17
CA LEU A 44 -8.82 21.62 -2.59
C LEU A 44 -7.79 22.72 -2.95
N MET A 45 -7.34 22.72 -4.20
CA MET A 45 -6.41 23.71 -4.70
C MET A 45 -7.03 25.11 -4.72
N PRO A 46 -6.19 26.17 -4.63
CA PRO A 46 -6.65 27.56 -4.81
C PRO A 46 -7.29 27.78 -6.19
N ARG A 47 -8.12 28.81 -6.27
CA ARG A 47 -8.85 29.18 -7.48
C ARG A 47 -7.94 29.38 -8.70
N GLU A 48 -6.81 30.03 -8.50
CA GLU A 48 -5.84 30.33 -9.57
C GLU A 48 -5.27 29.05 -10.19
N GLN A 49 -5.01 28.05 -9.37
CA GLN A 49 -4.51 26.76 -9.85
C GLN A 49 -5.57 26.01 -10.66
N TRP A 50 -6.84 26.03 -10.23
CA TRP A 50 -7.93 25.46 -11.01
C TRP A 50 -8.12 26.21 -12.34
N ALA A 51 -8.03 27.53 -12.31
CA ALA A 51 -8.16 28.34 -13.51
C ALA A 51 -7.05 28.07 -14.54
N ILE A 52 -5.81 27.85 -14.10
CA ILE A 52 -4.70 27.43 -14.98
C ILE A 52 -5.00 26.06 -15.63
N GLU A 53 -5.65 25.16 -14.90
CA GLU A 53 -6.10 23.85 -15.44
C GLU A 53 -7.36 23.96 -16.33
N GLY A 54 -7.88 25.18 -16.53
CA GLY A 54 -9.10 25.43 -17.30
C GLY A 54 -10.38 25.02 -16.57
N LEU A 55 -10.36 24.94 -15.25
CA LEU A 55 -11.50 24.56 -14.40
C LEU A 55 -11.95 25.73 -13.51
N SER A 56 -13.25 25.91 -13.39
CA SER A 56 -13.83 26.76 -12.38
C SER A 56 -13.86 26.07 -11.01
N VAL A 57 -13.94 26.83 -9.94
CA VAL A 57 -14.04 26.26 -8.57
C VAL A 57 -15.36 25.49 -8.41
N ALA A 58 -16.44 25.95 -9.03
CA ALA A 58 -17.74 25.26 -9.01
C ALA A 58 -17.66 23.87 -9.64
N GLU A 59 -16.99 23.73 -10.81
CA GLU A 59 -16.75 22.44 -11.45
C GLU A 59 -15.89 21.55 -10.57
N ALA A 60 -14.81 22.09 -9.99
CA ALA A 60 -13.93 21.35 -9.10
C ALA A 60 -14.67 20.83 -7.86
N ASN A 61 -15.52 21.66 -7.23
CA ASN A 61 -16.29 21.26 -6.06
C ASN A 61 -17.38 20.24 -6.39
N SER A 62 -18.07 20.39 -7.53
CA SER A 62 -19.06 19.43 -8.00
C SER A 62 -18.43 18.08 -8.27
N SER A 63 -17.35 18.06 -9.06
CA SER A 63 -16.59 16.83 -9.36
C SER A 63 -16.01 16.19 -8.10
N PHE A 64 -15.52 16.99 -7.14
CA PHE A 64 -15.02 16.47 -5.87
C PHE A 64 -16.12 15.77 -5.06
N ALA A 65 -17.33 16.33 -5.01
CA ALA A 65 -18.46 15.70 -4.35
C ALA A 65 -18.83 14.35 -4.99
N ASN A 66 -18.84 14.30 -6.34
CA ASN A 66 -19.11 13.07 -7.09
C ASN A 66 -18.01 12.02 -6.90
N LEU A 67 -16.74 12.41 -6.98
CA LEU A 67 -15.60 11.50 -6.74
C LEU A 67 -15.66 10.88 -5.33
N ARG A 68 -16.16 11.62 -4.35
CA ARG A 68 -16.39 11.09 -3.01
C ARG A 68 -17.55 10.10 -2.96
N GLN A 69 -18.66 10.39 -3.63
CA GLN A 69 -19.80 9.45 -3.73
C GLN A 69 -19.38 8.14 -4.42
N GLN A 70 -18.50 8.23 -5.40
CA GLN A 70 -17.95 7.08 -6.14
C GLN A 70 -16.76 6.41 -5.43
N LYS A 71 -16.37 6.86 -4.23
CA LYS A 71 -15.26 6.34 -3.42
C LYS A 71 -13.86 6.47 -4.08
N TRP A 72 -13.69 7.38 -5.02
CA TRP A 72 -12.36 7.77 -5.50
C TRP A 72 -11.57 8.59 -4.48
N ILE A 73 -12.28 9.28 -3.61
CA ILE A 73 -11.75 10.09 -2.51
C ILE A 73 -12.52 9.71 -1.25
N GLU A 74 -11.82 9.36 -0.21
CA GLU A 74 -12.38 9.05 1.10
C GLU A 74 -12.03 10.12 2.13
N SER A 75 -12.62 10.04 3.32
CA SER A 75 -12.36 10.98 4.42
C SER A 75 -11.99 10.28 5.72
N VAL A 76 -11.16 10.97 6.50
CA VAL A 76 -10.79 10.63 7.86
C VAL A 76 -10.94 11.86 8.74
N HIS A 77 -11.11 11.64 10.04
CA HIS A 77 -11.12 12.71 11.03
C HIS A 77 -9.87 12.65 11.89
N LYS A 78 -9.36 13.82 12.27
CA LYS A 78 -8.47 13.93 13.42
C LYS A 78 -9.27 13.79 14.71
N SER A 79 -8.64 13.31 15.77
CA SER A 79 -9.27 13.18 17.10
C SER A 79 -9.91 14.47 17.63
N TRP A 80 -9.48 15.64 17.13
CA TRP A 80 -10.07 16.95 17.45
C TRP A 80 -11.15 17.42 16.47
N GLY A 81 -11.61 16.54 15.53
CA GLY A 81 -12.74 16.77 14.62
C GLY A 81 -12.38 17.38 13.27
N GLU A 82 -11.12 17.68 12.97
CA GLU A 82 -10.70 18.15 11.64
C GLU A 82 -10.87 17.01 10.61
N ARG A 83 -11.63 17.27 9.53
CA ARG A 83 -11.81 16.34 8.43
C ARG A 83 -10.70 16.48 7.40
N LEU A 84 -10.10 15.38 7.02
CA LEU A 84 -9.13 15.26 5.94
C LEU A 84 -9.65 14.31 4.87
N PHE A 85 -9.18 14.51 3.63
CA PHE A 85 -9.53 13.71 2.47
C PHE A 85 -8.28 13.02 1.93
N TYR A 86 -8.43 11.86 1.33
CA TYR A 86 -7.31 11.12 0.77
C TYR A 86 -7.75 10.22 -0.38
N ILE A 87 -6.81 9.83 -1.24
CA ILE A 87 -7.00 8.80 -2.25
C ILE A 87 -6.66 7.45 -1.62
N PRO A 88 -7.58 6.46 -1.62
CA PRO A 88 -7.30 5.12 -1.11
C PRO A 88 -6.09 4.46 -1.77
N ALA A 89 -5.31 3.69 -1.00
CA ALA A 89 -4.12 2.99 -1.48
C ALA A 89 -4.46 2.03 -2.65
N SER A 90 -5.63 1.41 -2.60
CA SER A 90 -6.13 0.50 -3.64
C SER A 90 -6.34 1.15 -5.03
N LEU A 91 -6.41 2.49 -5.08
CA LEU A 91 -6.59 3.24 -6.33
C LEU A 91 -5.27 3.80 -6.89
N MET A 92 -4.21 3.85 -6.08
CA MET A 92 -2.95 4.49 -6.46
C MET A 92 -2.31 3.88 -7.69
N GLU A 93 -2.38 2.58 -7.81
CA GLU A 93 -1.88 1.85 -8.95
C GLU A 93 -2.65 2.22 -10.23
N THR A 94 -3.98 2.15 -10.19
CA THR A 94 -4.85 2.55 -11.28
C THR A 94 -4.57 3.99 -11.74
N LEU A 95 -4.43 4.91 -10.79
CA LEU A 95 -4.15 6.31 -11.09
C LEU A 95 -2.73 6.50 -11.62
N THR A 96 -1.76 5.72 -11.15
CA THR A 96 -0.40 5.74 -11.71
C THR A 96 -0.40 5.31 -13.17
N ILE A 97 -1.15 4.27 -13.54
CA ILE A 97 -1.32 3.84 -14.93
C ILE A 97 -2.04 4.92 -15.75
N ALA A 98 -3.15 5.44 -15.24
CA ALA A 98 -3.98 6.40 -15.96
C ALA A 98 -3.25 7.73 -16.25
N TYR A 99 -2.37 8.15 -15.36
CA TYR A 99 -1.61 9.39 -15.46
C TYR A 99 -0.11 9.19 -15.76
N ALA A 100 0.32 7.98 -16.14
CA ALA A 100 1.72 7.62 -16.36
C ALA A 100 2.47 8.53 -17.34
N GLN A 101 1.79 9.13 -18.31
CA GLN A 101 2.40 10.00 -19.32
C GLN A 101 2.96 11.32 -18.75
N ARG A 102 2.63 11.70 -17.51
CA ARG A 102 3.01 12.97 -16.90
C ARG A 102 4.21 12.91 -15.96
N VAL A 103 4.76 11.73 -15.70
CA VAL A 103 5.81 11.59 -14.67
C VAL A 103 7.02 10.85 -15.21
N GLY A 104 8.16 11.54 -15.24
CA GLY A 104 9.36 11.21 -15.97
C GLY A 104 10.23 10.09 -15.37
N ILE A 105 9.74 8.85 -15.26
CA ILE A 105 10.65 7.70 -15.21
C ILE A 105 10.83 7.19 -16.63
N THR A 106 12.03 7.35 -17.16
CA THR A 106 12.38 6.78 -18.48
C THR A 106 12.92 5.37 -18.23
N VAL A 107 12.11 4.38 -18.55
CA VAL A 107 12.59 2.98 -18.59
C VAL A 107 13.39 2.82 -19.89
N ASN A 108 14.70 2.81 -19.78
CA ASN A 108 15.58 2.54 -20.91
C ASN A 108 16.10 1.11 -20.76
N GLN A 109 15.74 0.23 -21.70
CA GLN A 109 16.06 -1.21 -21.63
C GLN A 109 17.54 -1.54 -21.93
N ASP A 110 18.30 -0.61 -22.52
CA ASP A 110 19.70 -0.82 -22.92
C ASP A 110 20.67 -0.11 -21.95
N ILE A 111 20.68 -0.54 -20.68
CA ILE A 111 21.61 0.00 -19.70
C ILE A 111 22.91 -0.78 -19.70
N ASN A 112 24.03 -0.09 -19.97
CA ASN A 112 25.35 -0.63 -19.83
C ASN A 112 25.83 -0.43 -18.38
N LEU A 113 25.52 -1.42 -17.53
CA LEU A 113 25.85 -1.38 -16.11
C LEU A 113 27.38 -1.37 -15.90
N ALA A 114 27.87 -0.46 -15.07
CA ALA A 114 29.27 -0.42 -14.67
C ALA A 114 29.53 -1.40 -13.50
N HIS A 115 28.71 -1.34 -12.45
CA HIS A 115 28.79 -2.25 -11.31
C HIS A 115 27.49 -2.28 -10.51
N VAL A 116 27.31 -3.33 -9.70
CA VAL A 116 26.23 -3.44 -8.72
C VAL A 116 26.70 -2.78 -7.43
N ILE A 117 25.95 -1.80 -6.93
CA ILE A 117 26.23 -1.09 -5.67
C ILE A 117 25.67 -1.89 -4.48
N GLN A 118 24.44 -2.40 -4.62
CA GLN A 118 23.75 -3.16 -3.59
C GLN A 118 23.08 -4.37 -4.22
N GLU A 119 23.59 -5.55 -3.88
CA GLU A 119 22.98 -6.82 -4.27
C GLU A 119 21.71 -7.08 -3.47
N GLY A 120 20.76 -7.78 -4.10
CA GLY A 120 19.57 -8.26 -3.44
C GLY A 120 19.91 -9.31 -2.39
N LYS A 121 19.45 -9.10 -1.17
CA LYS A 121 19.60 -10.06 -0.08
C LYS A 121 18.55 -11.16 -0.19
N SER A 122 18.54 -12.02 0.78
CA SER A 122 17.58 -13.11 0.78
C SER A 122 16.17 -12.61 1.11
N ASP A 123 15.22 -13.35 0.60
CA ASP A 123 13.79 -13.28 0.72
C ASP A 123 13.28 -12.93 2.14
N VAL A 124 12.63 -11.79 2.28
CA VAL A 124 12.09 -11.29 3.55
C VAL A 124 10.98 -12.19 4.12
N ALA A 125 10.17 -12.85 3.28
CA ALA A 125 9.10 -13.72 3.75
C ALA A 125 9.66 -14.94 4.47
N GLY A 126 10.69 -15.57 3.92
CA GLY A 126 11.41 -16.64 4.59
C GLY A 126 12.17 -16.17 5.84
N GLU A 127 12.65 -14.92 5.90
CA GLU A 127 13.22 -14.35 7.13
C GLU A 127 12.16 -14.20 8.23
N LEU A 128 10.96 -13.73 7.89
CA LEU A 128 9.86 -13.63 8.85
C LEU A 128 9.45 -15.01 9.38
N LEU A 129 9.34 -16.02 8.52
CA LEU A 129 9.04 -17.40 8.97
C LEU A 129 10.09 -17.93 9.93
N HIS A 130 11.38 -17.72 9.61
CA HIS A 130 12.47 -18.14 10.49
C HIS A 130 12.41 -17.43 11.85
N LEU A 131 12.13 -16.13 11.82
CA LEU A 131 12.02 -15.33 13.04
C LEU A 131 10.84 -15.75 13.91
N ILE A 132 9.66 -16.01 13.31
CA ILE A 132 8.49 -16.53 14.03
C ILE A 132 8.81 -17.89 14.64
N ALA A 133 9.44 -18.79 13.89
CA ALA A 133 9.84 -20.11 14.40
C ALA A 133 10.82 -19.98 15.57
N TRP A 134 11.77 -19.05 15.49
CA TRP A 134 12.68 -18.77 16.60
C TRP A 134 11.93 -18.24 17.83
N ILE A 135 11.00 -17.28 17.66
CA ILE A 135 10.15 -16.76 18.75
C ILE A 135 9.36 -17.88 19.40
N GLY A 136 8.80 -18.80 18.63
CA GLY A 136 8.05 -19.96 19.14
C GLY A 136 8.92 -20.95 19.92
N ARG A 137 10.21 -21.05 19.59
CA ARG A 137 11.16 -21.95 20.29
C ARG A 137 11.72 -21.34 21.56
N GLU A 138 12.25 -20.14 21.47
CA GLU A 138 13.02 -19.51 22.55
C GLU A 138 12.14 -18.64 23.47
N GLY A 139 10.98 -18.23 22.97
CA GLY A 139 10.17 -17.19 23.57
C GLY A 139 10.81 -15.80 23.40
N LEU A 140 10.04 -14.75 23.60
CA LEU A 140 10.53 -13.38 23.52
C LEU A 140 9.96 -12.56 24.69
N PRO A 141 10.54 -12.70 25.91
CA PRO A 141 10.06 -12.00 27.09
C PRO A 141 10.35 -10.50 27.02
N LEU A 142 9.44 -9.71 27.58
CA LEU A 142 9.54 -8.27 27.72
C LEU A 142 10.06 -7.90 29.11
N THR A 143 10.77 -6.79 29.20
CA THR A 143 11.16 -6.16 30.47
C THR A 143 9.95 -5.48 31.11
N GLY A 144 10.05 -5.08 32.35
CA GLY A 144 9.02 -4.28 33.03
C GLY A 144 8.71 -2.94 32.37
N LYS A 145 9.53 -2.49 31.40
CA LYS A 145 9.30 -1.31 30.54
C LYS A 145 8.63 -1.66 29.21
N GLY A 146 8.25 -2.91 28.97
CA GLY A 146 7.64 -3.36 27.71
C GLY A 146 8.63 -3.53 26.54
N THR A 147 9.95 -3.46 26.79
CA THR A 147 10.99 -3.68 25.78
C THR A 147 11.50 -5.12 25.81
N ILE A 148 12.04 -5.60 24.69
CA ILE A 148 12.69 -6.91 24.61
C ILE A 148 14.04 -6.84 25.36
N HIS A 149 14.43 -7.93 26.02
CA HIS A 149 15.73 -8.01 26.68
C HIS A 149 16.89 -7.89 25.68
N LYS A 150 17.92 -7.11 26.03
CA LYS A 150 19.09 -6.86 25.16
C LYS A 150 19.74 -8.13 24.61
N LYS A 151 19.84 -9.20 25.40
CA LYS A 151 20.36 -10.49 24.94
C LYS A 151 19.52 -11.12 23.83
N SER A 152 18.19 -11.01 23.94
CA SER A 152 17.28 -11.50 22.91
C SER A 152 17.38 -10.65 21.64
N VAL A 153 17.49 -9.34 21.75
CA VAL A 153 17.73 -8.43 20.59
C VAL A 153 19.02 -8.80 19.87
N GLN A 154 20.11 -9.07 20.62
CA GLN A 154 21.39 -9.51 20.01
C GLN A 154 21.23 -10.84 19.27
N LYS A 155 20.54 -11.81 19.85
CA LYS A 155 20.26 -13.09 19.17
C LYS A 155 19.43 -12.87 17.89
N LEU A 156 18.36 -12.06 17.95
CA LEU A 156 17.56 -11.71 16.79
C LEU A 156 18.40 -11.09 15.67
N SER A 157 19.28 -10.17 16.02
CA SER A 157 20.19 -9.54 15.04
C SER A 157 21.18 -10.53 14.42
N MET A 158 21.54 -11.62 15.11
CA MET A 158 22.48 -12.63 14.60
C MET A 158 21.85 -13.69 13.71
N ILE A 159 20.56 -13.95 13.86
CA ILE A 159 19.85 -14.99 13.11
C ILE A 159 19.28 -14.49 11.77
N THR A 160 19.23 -13.18 11.54
CA THR A 160 18.79 -12.56 10.29
C THR A 160 19.99 -12.21 9.40
N VAL A 161 19.78 -12.24 8.09
CA VAL A 161 20.77 -11.76 7.10
C VAL A 161 20.62 -10.26 6.80
N LEU A 162 19.54 -9.64 7.28
CA LEU A 162 19.30 -8.21 7.10
C LEU A 162 20.27 -7.39 7.95
N SER A 163 20.63 -6.21 7.45
CA SER A 163 21.54 -5.26 8.11
C SER A 163 20.87 -3.91 8.29
N SER A 164 21.22 -3.17 9.34
CA SER A 164 20.72 -1.80 9.53
C SER A 164 21.08 -0.88 8.35
N THR A 165 22.24 -1.09 7.73
CA THR A 165 22.69 -0.31 6.58
C THR A 165 21.76 -0.39 5.36
N ASP A 166 20.96 -1.46 5.25
CA ASP A 166 19.98 -1.61 4.18
C ASP A 166 18.82 -0.62 4.32
N PHE A 167 18.59 -0.11 5.54
CA PHE A 167 17.40 0.67 5.91
C PHE A 167 17.69 2.08 6.44
N ASP A 168 18.96 2.44 6.63
CA ASP A 168 19.36 3.75 7.18
C ASP A 168 18.82 4.92 6.34
N GLY A 169 18.73 4.72 5.02
CA GLY A 169 18.19 5.72 4.09
C GLY A 169 16.67 5.92 4.14
N LEU A 170 15.92 5.06 4.83
CA LEU A 170 14.46 5.22 4.99
C LEU A 170 14.08 6.32 5.99
N GLY A 171 15.00 6.72 6.88
CA GLY A 171 14.74 7.76 7.88
C GLY A 171 13.63 7.43 8.88
N ILE A 172 13.36 6.14 9.08
CA ILE A 172 12.30 5.68 10.01
C ILE A 172 12.65 6.04 11.46
N ARG A 173 11.61 6.35 12.24
CA ARG A 173 11.72 6.66 13.65
C ARG A 173 10.94 5.64 14.47
N TYR A 174 11.50 5.20 15.59
CA TYR A 174 10.86 4.26 16.49
C TYR A 174 11.39 4.45 17.91
N GLU A 175 10.59 4.05 18.88
CA GLU A 175 10.99 4.09 20.28
C GLU A 175 12.10 3.08 20.57
N HIS A 176 12.99 3.43 21.49
CA HIS A 176 14.11 2.58 21.92
C HIS A 176 15.10 2.24 20.79
N SER A 177 15.37 3.21 19.88
CA SER A 177 16.37 3.06 18.80
C SER A 177 17.79 2.79 19.33
N GLU A 178 18.07 3.15 20.59
CA GLU A 178 19.31 2.82 21.30
C GLU A 178 19.42 1.32 21.65
N LEU A 179 18.29 0.61 21.68
CA LEU A 179 18.22 -0.81 22.00
C LEU A 179 18.04 -1.70 20.76
N TYR A 180 17.17 -1.28 19.85
CA TYR A 180 16.82 -2.06 18.65
C TYR A 180 17.61 -1.58 17.44
N PRO A 181 18.49 -2.42 16.83
CA PRO A 181 19.03 -2.14 15.50
C PRO A 181 17.88 -2.00 14.48
N THR A 182 18.04 -1.13 13.50
CA THR A 182 16.98 -0.79 12.53
C THR A 182 16.35 -2.02 11.86
N HIS A 183 17.17 -2.98 11.42
CA HIS A 183 16.67 -4.21 10.79
C HIS A 183 15.84 -5.09 11.75
N VAL A 184 16.21 -5.15 13.04
CA VAL A 184 15.42 -5.88 14.05
C VAL A 184 14.09 -5.16 14.31
N ALA A 185 14.12 -3.82 14.39
CA ALA A 185 12.91 -3.03 14.56
C ALA A 185 11.93 -3.22 13.39
N ILE A 186 12.41 -3.21 12.15
CA ILE A 186 11.60 -3.46 10.93
C ILE A 186 10.99 -4.86 10.94
N LEU A 187 11.78 -5.90 11.22
CA LEU A 187 11.27 -7.27 11.26
C LEU A 187 10.18 -7.45 12.32
N LEU A 188 10.40 -6.94 13.53
CA LEU A 188 9.40 -6.99 14.59
C LEU A 188 8.17 -6.15 14.26
N ASP A 189 8.36 -5.00 13.64
CA ASP A 189 7.29 -4.13 13.18
C ASP A 189 6.40 -4.82 12.13
N LEU A 190 7.00 -5.49 11.15
CA LEU A 190 6.28 -6.29 10.16
C LEU A 190 5.51 -7.44 10.82
N LEU A 191 6.11 -8.17 11.74
CA LEU A 191 5.42 -9.25 12.45
C LEU A 191 4.21 -8.76 13.25
N LEU A 192 4.33 -7.60 13.90
CA LEU A 192 3.24 -6.98 14.65
C LEU A 192 2.14 -6.43 13.72
N SER A 193 2.53 -5.72 12.65
CA SER A 193 1.57 -5.11 11.71
C SER A 193 0.81 -6.14 10.87
N LEU A 194 1.43 -7.27 10.55
CA LEU A 194 0.78 -8.42 9.91
C LEU A 194 -0.01 -9.29 10.90
N ASN A 195 -0.10 -8.89 12.17
CA ASN A 195 -0.76 -9.62 13.24
C ASN A 195 -0.25 -11.07 13.43
N LEU A 196 0.98 -11.37 13.02
CA LEU A 196 1.59 -12.70 13.20
C LEU A 196 2.07 -12.92 14.64
N VAL A 197 2.37 -11.83 15.34
CA VAL A 197 2.70 -11.82 16.76
C VAL A 197 1.98 -10.68 17.48
N GLN A 198 1.82 -10.83 18.80
CA GLN A 198 1.24 -9.80 19.67
C GLN A 198 2.04 -9.65 20.95
N LYS A 199 1.94 -8.49 21.60
CA LYS A 199 2.44 -8.26 22.95
C LYS A 199 1.36 -8.67 23.95
N SER A 200 1.57 -9.76 24.68
CA SER A 200 0.66 -10.27 25.71
C SER A 200 1.44 -10.89 26.87
N ASP A 201 0.95 -10.78 28.09
CA ASP A 201 1.49 -11.41 29.29
C ASP A 201 3.00 -11.20 29.50
N GLY A 202 3.48 -9.98 29.22
CA GLY A 202 4.89 -9.63 29.38
C GLY A 202 5.83 -10.32 28.39
N ARG A 203 5.34 -10.76 27.26
CA ARG A 203 6.12 -11.34 26.16
C ARG A 203 5.54 -11.03 24.79
N ILE A 204 6.31 -11.26 23.74
CA ILE A 204 5.81 -11.35 22.36
C ILE A 204 5.42 -12.81 22.13
N GLN A 205 4.18 -13.02 21.72
CA GLN A 205 3.58 -14.34 21.47
C GLN A 205 3.10 -14.45 20.03
N ILE A 206 3.18 -15.65 19.49
CA ILE A 206 2.65 -15.98 18.16
C ILE A 206 1.12 -15.95 18.21
N GLN A 207 0.51 -15.43 17.16
CA GLN A 207 -0.92 -15.48 16.89
C GLN A 207 -1.22 -16.74 16.05
N ASP A 208 -1.46 -17.88 16.70
CA ASP A 208 -1.58 -19.17 16.02
C ASP A 208 -2.64 -19.18 14.90
N HIS A 209 -3.78 -18.51 15.13
CA HIS A 209 -4.84 -18.43 14.12
C HIS A 209 -4.41 -17.64 12.87
N GLN A 210 -3.73 -16.53 13.05
CA GLN A 210 -3.24 -15.70 11.94
C GLN A 210 -2.06 -16.38 11.24
N LEU A 211 -1.16 -16.99 12.01
CA LEU A 211 -0.06 -17.75 11.44
C LEU A 211 -0.57 -18.90 10.55
N LYS A 212 -1.62 -19.62 10.98
CA LYS A 212 -2.22 -20.67 10.16
C LYS A 212 -2.73 -20.12 8.82
N LYS A 213 -3.47 -19.02 8.83
CA LYS A 213 -3.92 -18.35 7.60
C LYS A 213 -2.74 -17.88 6.73
N TRP A 214 -1.70 -17.34 7.37
CA TRP A 214 -0.49 -16.91 6.68
C TRP A 214 0.22 -18.06 5.98
N LEU A 215 0.32 -19.23 6.60
CA LEU A 215 0.95 -20.43 6.02
C LEU A 215 0.14 -21.06 4.88
N GLU A 216 -1.14 -20.73 4.74
CA GLU A 216 -1.98 -21.13 3.61
C GLU A 216 -1.71 -20.28 2.35
N LEU A 217 -1.02 -19.15 2.48
CA LEU A 217 -0.66 -18.29 1.37
C LEU A 217 0.48 -18.88 0.54
N SER A 218 0.49 -18.57 -0.76
CA SER A 218 1.66 -18.79 -1.62
C SER A 218 2.76 -17.79 -1.29
N TRP A 219 4.02 -18.07 -1.70
CA TRP A 219 5.11 -17.11 -1.55
C TRP A 219 4.80 -15.75 -2.19
N THR A 220 4.18 -15.76 -3.36
CA THR A 220 3.77 -14.55 -4.06
C THR A 220 2.77 -13.73 -3.23
N GLN A 221 1.79 -14.38 -2.63
CA GLN A 221 0.82 -13.70 -1.76
C GLN A 221 1.49 -13.16 -0.49
N MET A 222 2.38 -13.93 0.16
CA MET A 222 3.15 -13.46 1.31
C MET A 222 3.98 -12.22 0.96
N HIS A 223 4.69 -12.24 -0.17
CA HIS A 223 5.47 -11.10 -0.64
C HIS A 223 4.60 -9.87 -0.91
N ARG A 224 3.42 -10.06 -1.48
CA ARG A 224 2.45 -8.99 -1.70
C ARG A 224 2.03 -8.32 -0.40
N GLU A 225 1.60 -9.11 0.59
CA GLU A 225 1.19 -8.58 1.91
C GLU A 225 2.35 -7.83 2.60
N ILE A 226 3.56 -8.40 2.55
CA ILE A 226 4.75 -7.76 3.11
C ILE A 226 5.08 -6.46 2.36
N TYR A 227 5.07 -6.48 1.03
CA TYR A 227 5.36 -5.31 0.22
C TYR A 227 4.35 -4.18 0.47
N GLN A 228 3.06 -4.51 0.57
CA GLN A 228 2.02 -3.54 0.92
C GLN A 228 2.27 -2.94 2.30
N ALA A 229 2.57 -3.77 3.31
CA ALA A 229 2.94 -3.29 4.63
C ALA A 229 4.18 -2.37 4.59
N CYS A 230 5.19 -2.71 3.80
CA CYS A 230 6.37 -1.85 3.61
C CYS A 230 6.02 -0.51 2.95
N MET A 231 5.18 -0.52 1.92
CA MET A 231 4.70 0.69 1.25
C MET A 231 3.95 1.63 2.20
N GLU A 232 3.12 1.07 3.06
CA GLU A 232 2.31 1.83 4.01
C GLU A 232 3.12 2.35 5.19
N ARG A 233 3.99 1.53 5.76
CA ARG A 233 4.67 1.82 7.03
C ARG A 233 6.00 2.55 6.89
N TYR A 234 6.79 2.22 5.88
CA TYR A 234 8.12 2.79 5.69
C TYR A 234 8.18 3.78 4.54
N GLY A 235 7.02 4.00 3.94
CA GLY A 235 6.82 4.99 2.91
C GLY A 235 6.89 6.41 3.47
N GLU A 236 7.64 7.30 2.83
CA GLU A 236 7.55 8.73 3.13
C GLU A 236 6.21 9.31 2.69
N VAL A 237 5.72 10.27 3.48
CA VAL A 237 4.45 10.98 3.24
C VAL A 237 4.56 11.96 2.07
N GLU A 238 5.77 12.24 1.59
CA GLU A 238 5.96 13.18 0.48
C GLU A 238 5.39 12.63 -0.83
N PRO A 239 4.50 13.37 -1.51
CA PRO A 239 3.82 12.90 -2.71
C PRO A 239 4.75 12.44 -3.82
N ALA A 240 5.85 13.16 -4.05
CA ALA A 240 6.80 12.84 -5.09
C ALA A 240 7.47 11.46 -4.90
N LEU A 241 7.76 11.08 -3.64
CA LEU A 241 8.31 9.76 -3.33
C LEU A 241 7.25 8.65 -3.40
N GLN A 242 6.00 8.96 -3.03
CA GLN A 242 4.90 8.02 -3.23
C GLN A 242 4.71 7.73 -4.72
N HIS A 243 4.68 8.76 -5.55
CA HIS A 243 4.61 8.60 -7.01
C HIS A 243 5.77 7.76 -7.53
N PHE A 244 7.01 8.07 -7.12
CA PHE A 244 8.18 7.28 -7.53
C PHE A 244 8.02 5.79 -7.22
N ARG A 245 7.57 5.43 -6.02
CA ARG A 245 7.41 4.02 -5.60
C ARG A 245 6.40 3.26 -6.44
N TYR A 246 5.23 3.86 -6.67
CA TYR A 246 4.21 3.24 -7.51
C TYR A 246 4.66 3.15 -8.97
N GLN A 247 5.33 4.18 -9.47
CA GLN A 247 5.86 4.17 -10.83
C GLN A 247 6.94 3.10 -11.02
N LEU A 248 7.85 2.95 -10.05
CA LEU A 248 8.87 1.93 -10.10
C LEU A 248 8.26 0.52 -10.24
N ALA A 249 7.16 0.25 -9.54
CA ALA A 249 6.49 -1.04 -9.61
C ALA A 249 5.62 -1.21 -10.86
N VAL A 250 4.99 -0.13 -11.34
CA VAL A 250 4.03 -0.17 -12.46
C VAL A 250 4.72 -0.03 -13.83
N LEU A 251 5.73 0.85 -13.93
CA LEU A 251 6.39 1.18 -15.21
C LEU A 251 7.61 0.31 -15.51
N VAL A 252 8.10 -0.45 -14.54
CA VAL A 252 9.19 -1.42 -14.72
C VAL A 252 8.60 -2.82 -14.55
N PRO A 253 7.84 -3.32 -15.54
CA PRO A 253 6.95 -4.47 -15.35
C PRO A 253 7.67 -5.83 -15.38
N GLU A 254 8.98 -5.87 -15.67
CA GLU A 254 9.70 -7.13 -15.89
C GLU A 254 10.84 -7.30 -14.87
N LYS A 255 10.93 -8.50 -14.29
CA LYS A 255 12.05 -8.88 -13.43
C LYS A 255 13.35 -9.06 -14.22
N ASN A 256 14.47 -8.87 -13.55
CA ASN A 256 15.84 -9.05 -14.08
C ASN A 256 16.25 -8.07 -15.20
N ILE A 257 15.45 -7.02 -15.47
CA ILE A 257 15.80 -5.96 -16.41
C ILE A 257 16.25 -4.73 -15.65
N TRP A 258 17.44 -4.21 -15.98
CA TRP A 258 17.92 -2.96 -15.41
C TRP A 258 17.16 -1.77 -16.02
N CYS A 259 16.71 -0.85 -15.17
CA CYS A 259 16.13 0.43 -15.57
C CYS A 259 16.94 1.59 -15.01
N HIS A 260 16.98 2.67 -15.76
CA HIS A 260 17.63 3.91 -15.35
C HIS A 260 16.71 4.74 -14.45
N ILE A 261 17.26 5.21 -13.34
CA ILE A 261 16.58 6.09 -12.41
C ILE A 261 17.04 7.51 -12.66
N ALA A 262 16.15 8.36 -13.16
CA ALA A 262 16.47 9.73 -13.49
C ALA A 262 17.05 10.49 -12.29
N ASN A 263 18.09 11.27 -12.56
CA ASN A 263 18.71 12.11 -11.54
C ASN A 263 17.73 13.21 -11.13
N SER A 264 17.45 13.31 -9.83
CA SER A 264 16.54 14.32 -9.25
C SER A 264 17.06 14.81 -7.91
N GLU A 265 16.54 15.92 -7.43
CA GLU A 265 16.81 16.41 -6.07
C GLU A 265 16.42 15.41 -4.99
N LEU A 266 15.53 14.47 -5.31
CA LEU A 266 15.08 13.40 -4.43
C LEU A 266 16.04 12.19 -4.40
N LYS A 267 17.12 12.19 -5.19
CA LYS A 267 18.05 11.06 -5.33
C LYS A 267 18.45 10.39 -4.00
N PRO A 268 18.83 11.12 -2.93
CA PRO A 268 19.23 10.47 -1.68
C PRO A 268 18.10 9.66 -1.02
N ARG A 269 16.86 10.15 -1.09
CA ARG A 269 15.67 9.51 -0.51
C ARG A 269 15.19 8.35 -1.37
N ILE A 270 15.28 8.50 -2.69
CA ILE A 270 15.04 7.43 -3.66
C ILE A 270 16.02 6.27 -3.41
N MET A 271 17.32 6.57 -3.24
CA MET A 271 18.33 5.57 -2.92
C MET A 271 18.00 4.81 -1.63
N GLY A 272 17.54 5.50 -0.58
CA GLY A 272 17.12 4.86 0.67
C GLY A 272 16.03 3.81 0.45
N TRP A 273 15.03 4.12 -0.38
CA TRP A 273 13.98 3.17 -0.73
C TRP A 273 14.50 1.99 -1.57
N LEU A 274 15.35 2.26 -2.57
CA LEU A 274 15.93 1.22 -3.42
C LEU A 274 16.84 0.26 -2.62
N TYR A 275 17.64 0.79 -1.68
CA TYR A 275 18.45 -0.03 -0.78
C TYR A 275 17.59 -0.90 0.15
N ALA A 276 16.46 -0.36 0.63
CA ALA A 276 15.52 -1.15 1.41
C ALA A 276 14.90 -2.27 0.58
N LEU A 277 14.52 -2.00 -0.69
CA LEU A 277 14.04 -3.04 -1.60
C LEU A 277 15.10 -4.14 -1.82
N ALA A 278 16.37 -3.78 -1.96
CA ALA A 278 17.45 -4.73 -2.07
C ALA A 278 17.65 -5.51 -0.74
N GLY A 279 17.57 -4.84 0.40
CA GLY A 279 17.60 -5.47 1.71
C GLY A 279 16.49 -6.51 1.91
N TRP A 280 15.27 -6.22 1.45
CA TRP A 280 14.15 -7.17 1.50
C TRP A 280 14.21 -8.27 0.42
N GLY A 281 15.18 -8.20 -0.51
CA GLY A 281 15.33 -9.18 -1.59
C GLY A 281 14.46 -8.91 -2.81
N TYR A 282 13.82 -7.75 -2.89
CA TYR A 282 12.95 -7.41 -4.03
C TYR A 282 13.69 -6.89 -5.25
N GLY A 283 14.90 -6.35 -5.09
CA GLY A 283 15.64 -5.77 -6.21
C GLY A 283 17.12 -5.66 -5.97
N GLU A 284 17.81 -5.05 -6.93
CA GLU A 284 19.23 -4.70 -6.86
C GLU A 284 19.45 -3.29 -7.36
N VAL A 285 20.45 -2.63 -6.80
CA VAL A 285 20.84 -1.27 -7.16
C VAL A 285 22.21 -1.30 -7.81
N GLY A 286 22.35 -0.60 -8.92
CA GLY A 286 23.61 -0.48 -9.66
C GLY A 286 23.85 0.95 -10.12
N GLU A 287 24.98 1.12 -10.78
CA GLU A 287 25.41 2.35 -11.43
C GLU A 287 25.81 2.05 -12.86
N ASP A 288 25.41 2.89 -13.79
CA ASP A 288 25.82 2.78 -15.18
C ASP A 288 27.20 3.42 -15.41
N GLN A 289 27.70 3.35 -16.65
CA GLN A 289 29.00 3.93 -17.00
C GLN A 289 29.05 5.46 -16.92
N SER A 290 27.90 6.11 -16.85
CA SER A 290 27.79 7.57 -16.72
C SER A 290 27.70 8.04 -15.25
N GLY A 291 27.65 7.10 -14.30
CA GLY A 291 27.46 7.39 -12.88
C GLY A 291 25.99 7.59 -12.50
N ASP A 292 25.07 7.21 -13.38
CA ASP A 292 23.64 7.31 -13.13
C ASP A 292 23.11 6.05 -12.44
N LEU A 293 22.11 6.25 -11.57
CA LEU A 293 21.54 5.19 -10.76
C LEU A 293 20.71 4.23 -11.62
N ALA A 294 20.91 2.94 -11.44
CA ALA A 294 20.15 1.87 -12.07
C ALA A 294 19.51 0.95 -11.03
N PHE A 295 18.36 0.38 -11.36
CA PHE A 295 17.65 -0.56 -10.52
C PHE A 295 17.12 -1.73 -11.36
N ARG A 296 17.05 -2.93 -10.77
CA ARG A 296 16.31 -4.06 -11.35
C ARG A 296 15.50 -4.80 -10.29
N TRP A 297 14.34 -5.29 -10.67
CA TRP A 297 13.55 -6.19 -9.85
C TRP A 297 14.10 -7.62 -9.91
N LEU A 298 14.15 -8.28 -8.77
CA LEU A 298 14.44 -9.72 -8.65
C LEU A 298 13.18 -10.57 -8.57
N ILE A 299 12.06 -9.94 -8.26
CA ILE A 299 10.73 -10.52 -8.22
C ILE A 299 9.87 -9.82 -9.29
N ASP A 300 8.81 -10.48 -9.75
CA ASP A 300 7.86 -9.83 -10.64
C ASP A 300 7.10 -8.71 -9.89
N PRO A 301 7.32 -7.42 -10.23
CA PRO A 301 6.70 -6.31 -9.52
C PRO A 301 5.18 -6.29 -9.66
N GLN A 302 4.64 -6.82 -10.76
CA GLN A 302 3.19 -6.89 -10.95
C GLN A 302 2.55 -7.82 -9.92
N SER A 303 3.23 -8.91 -9.56
CA SER A 303 2.75 -9.84 -8.54
C SER A 303 2.68 -9.21 -7.14
N LEU A 304 3.40 -8.12 -6.89
CA LEU A 304 3.39 -7.38 -5.63
C LEU A 304 2.20 -6.42 -5.51
N LEU A 305 1.68 -5.91 -6.61
CA LEU A 305 0.61 -4.92 -6.68
C LEU A 305 -0.73 -5.56 -7.04
N TYR A 306 -0.78 -6.34 -8.10
CA TYR A 306 -2.00 -6.93 -8.63
C TYR A 306 -2.40 -8.18 -7.84
N ARG A 307 -3.67 -8.32 -7.55
CA ARG A 307 -4.26 -9.61 -7.21
C ARG A 307 -4.45 -10.39 -8.51
N GLU A 308 -3.35 -10.93 -9.05
CA GLU A 308 -3.47 -11.81 -10.21
C GLU A 308 -4.38 -12.99 -9.93
N ARG A 309 -5.11 -13.41 -10.96
CA ARG A 309 -5.49 -14.81 -11.09
C ARG A 309 -4.24 -15.62 -10.80
N GLU A 310 -4.22 -16.27 -9.65
CA GLU A 310 -3.33 -17.40 -9.49
C GLU A 310 -3.66 -18.36 -10.65
N MET A 311 -2.83 -18.32 -11.66
CA MET A 311 -2.63 -19.53 -12.44
C MET A 311 -2.19 -20.51 -11.37
N VAL A 312 -3.10 -21.34 -10.90
CA VAL A 312 -2.77 -22.53 -10.15
C VAL A 312 -1.83 -23.28 -11.09
N SER A 313 -0.56 -22.96 -11.00
CA SER A 313 0.47 -23.80 -11.55
C SER A 313 0.26 -25.08 -10.75
N GLU A 314 -0.25 -26.11 -11.41
CA GLU A 314 -0.13 -27.48 -10.95
C GLU A 314 1.38 -27.81 -10.95
N THR A 315 2.14 -27.08 -10.13
CA THR A 315 3.52 -27.43 -9.83
C THR A 315 3.46 -28.69 -9.01
N GLU A 316 4.23 -29.66 -9.44
CA GLU A 316 4.47 -30.91 -8.68
C GLU A 316 4.70 -30.59 -7.21
N PRO A 317 4.29 -31.48 -6.27
CA PRO A 317 4.39 -31.22 -4.85
C PRO A 317 5.82 -30.85 -4.49
N SER A 318 6.04 -29.57 -4.18
CA SER A 318 7.35 -29.04 -3.82
C SER A 318 7.67 -29.46 -2.39
N GLY A 319 8.49 -30.49 -2.27
CA GLY A 319 9.01 -31.00 -1.01
C GLY A 319 10.50 -30.71 -0.87
N PHE A 320 11.18 -31.57 -0.17
CA PHE A 320 12.63 -31.52 0.05
C PHE A 320 13.28 -32.88 -0.24
N TYR A 321 14.60 -32.86 -0.41
CA TYR A 321 15.40 -34.08 -0.60
C TYR A 321 16.07 -34.45 0.73
N MET A 322 15.70 -35.61 1.32
CA MET A 322 16.30 -36.07 2.57
C MET A 322 17.48 -36.98 2.28
N GLN A 323 18.64 -36.66 2.91
CA GLN A 323 19.87 -37.41 2.76
C GLN A 323 20.12 -38.39 3.93
N PRO A 324 20.93 -39.45 3.74
CA PRO A 324 21.22 -40.40 4.81
C PRO A 324 21.98 -39.84 6.02
N ASP A 325 22.61 -38.65 5.88
CA ASP A 325 23.30 -37.95 6.96
C ASP A 325 22.41 -36.93 7.72
N PHE A 326 21.09 -37.05 7.56
CA PHE A 326 20.06 -36.23 8.17
C PHE A 326 20.00 -34.78 7.60
N GLU A 327 20.68 -34.51 6.53
CA GLU A 327 20.53 -33.23 5.84
C GLU A 327 19.33 -33.26 4.88
N MET A 328 18.63 -32.14 4.81
CA MET A 328 17.51 -31.92 3.93
C MET A 328 17.81 -30.75 3.01
N LEU A 329 17.85 -31.01 1.71
CA LEU A 329 18.02 -30.00 0.68
C LEU A 329 16.64 -29.50 0.28
N VAL A 330 16.38 -28.24 0.53
CA VAL A 330 15.06 -27.61 0.38
C VAL A 330 15.11 -26.60 -0.77
N PRO A 331 14.42 -26.88 -1.89
CA PRO A 331 14.32 -25.97 -3.02
C PRO A 331 13.61 -24.65 -2.64
N PRO A 332 13.89 -23.55 -3.35
CA PRO A 332 13.24 -22.26 -3.09
C PRO A 332 11.72 -22.29 -3.35
N GLU A 333 11.25 -23.25 -4.16
CA GLU A 333 9.83 -23.45 -4.47
C GLU A 333 9.08 -24.26 -3.41
N ALA A 334 9.78 -24.76 -2.36
CA ALA A 334 9.13 -25.48 -1.27
C ALA A 334 8.06 -24.60 -0.61
N ARG A 335 6.90 -25.21 -0.31
CA ARG A 335 5.75 -24.48 0.24
C ARG A 335 6.05 -23.86 1.61
N PRO A 336 5.43 -22.71 1.95
CA PRO A 336 5.63 -22.06 3.24
C PRO A 336 5.34 -22.96 4.45
N ASP A 337 4.29 -23.79 4.38
CA ASP A 337 3.93 -24.72 5.45
C ASP A 337 4.97 -25.84 5.63
N VAL A 338 5.60 -26.29 4.54
CA VAL A 338 6.71 -27.25 4.60
C VAL A 338 7.95 -26.61 5.27
N ILE A 339 8.32 -25.41 4.86
CA ILE A 339 9.41 -24.66 5.50
C ILE A 339 9.12 -24.44 6.98
N TRP A 340 7.91 -24.01 7.32
CA TRP A 340 7.48 -23.85 8.72
C TRP A 340 7.67 -25.12 9.54
N MET A 341 7.30 -26.27 9.00
CA MET A 341 7.43 -27.55 9.68
C MET A 341 8.91 -27.91 9.91
N LEU A 342 9.76 -27.71 8.89
CA LEU A 342 11.20 -27.92 8.99
C LEU A 342 11.84 -26.99 10.04
N GLU A 343 11.43 -25.74 10.09
CA GLU A 343 11.88 -24.78 11.12
C GLU A 343 11.52 -25.22 12.56
N GLN A 344 10.47 -26.03 12.73
CA GLN A 344 10.10 -26.53 14.04
C GLN A 344 10.93 -27.74 14.48
N CYS A 345 11.31 -28.63 13.55
CA CYS A 345 11.89 -29.94 13.87
C CYS A 345 13.37 -30.09 13.46
N ALA A 346 13.91 -29.15 12.69
CA ALA A 346 15.27 -29.21 12.20
C ALA A 346 16.05 -27.90 12.49
N GLU A 347 17.33 -27.91 12.21
CA GLU A 347 18.22 -26.75 12.30
C GLU A 347 18.58 -26.28 10.90
N ARG A 348 18.37 -25.01 10.60
CA ARG A 348 18.79 -24.41 9.33
C ARG A 348 20.30 -24.20 9.34
N VAL A 349 21.01 -24.86 8.44
CA VAL A 349 22.47 -24.84 8.35
C VAL A 349 22.94 -23.73 7.42
N THR A 350 22.35 -23.65 6.23
CA THR A 350 22.67 -22.62 5.24
C THR A 350 21.39 -22.10 4.58
N ARG A 351 21.51 -20.89 4.07
CA ARG A 351 20.50 -20.26 3.24
C ARG A 351 21.16 -19.71 1.99
N ASP A 352 21.00 -20.45 0.92
CA ASP A 352 21.43 -20.09 -0.42
C ASP A 352 20.26 -20.39 -1.37
N ARG A 353 20.46 -20.44 -2.66
CA ARG A 353 19.44 -20.85 -3.64
C ARG A 353 18.73 -22.14 -3.22
N MET A 354 19.44 -23.05 -2.57
CA MET A 354 18.89 -24.24 -1.94
C MET A 354 19.21 -24.18 -0.45
N SER A 355 18.18 -24.14 0.38
CA SER A 355 18.36 -24.14 1.84
C SER A 355 18.72 -25.51 2.35
N ILE A 356 19.65 -25.59 3.31
CA ILE A 356 20.03 -26.85 3.95
C ILE A 356 19.53 -26.84 5.39
N TYR A 357 18.72 -27.83 5.73
CA TYR A 357 18.29 -28.11 7.08
C TYR A 357 18.93 -29.42 7.55
N ARG A 358 19.25 -29.50 8.82
CA ARG A 358 19.77 -30.72 9.44
C ARG A 358 18.83 -31.17 10.56
N MET A 359 18.33 -32.39 10.46
CA MET A 359 17.55 -33.02 11.53
C MET A 359 18.50 -33.46 12.65
N THR A 360 18.36 -32.87 13.84
CA THR A 360 19.11 -33.29 15.02
C THR A 360 18.17 -33.93 16.02
N ARG A 361 18.69 -34.83 16.87
CA ARG A 361 17.89 -35.47 17.92
C ARG A 361 17.25 -34.41 18.82
N GLU A 362 18.02 -33.41 19.23
CA GLU A 362 17.58 -32.34 20.12
C GLU A 362 16.40 -31.55 19.53
N ARG A 363 16.47 -31.20 18.25
CA ARG A 363 15.40 -30.47 17.56
C ARG A 363 14.15 -31.31 17.40
N PHE A 364 14.31 -32.53 16.94
CA PHE A 364 13.20 -33.45 16.72
C PHE A 364 12.46 -33.77 18.04
N VAL A 365 13.19 -34.13 19.11
CA VAL A 365 12.63 -34.41 20.44
C VAL A 365 11.97 -33.14 21.03
N SER A 366 12.56 -31.95 20.82
CA SER A 366 11.96 -30.69 21.27
C SER A 366 10.63 -30.40 20.57
N ALA A 367 10.50 -30.73 19.31
CA ALA A 367 9.24 -30.59 18.56
C ALA A 367 8.15 -31.54 19.12
N LEU A 368 8.50 -32.78 19.39
CA LEU A 368 7.58 -33.75 20.04
C LEU A 368 7.15 -33.27 21.43
N ALA A 369 8.08 -32.76 22.25
CA ALA A 369 7.79 -32.27 23.59
C ALA A 369 6.84 -31.05 23.60
N LYS A 370 6.72 -30.33 22.48
CA LYS A 370 5.80 -29.20 22.30
C LYS A 370 4.41 -29.62 21.80
N GLY A 371 4.12 -30.91 21.79
CA GLY A 371 2.80 -31.45 21.51
C GLY A 371 2.57 -31.93 20.08
N ARG A 372 3.61 -32.02 19.26
CA ARG A 372 3.50 -32.66 17.96
C ARG A 372 3.57 -34.19 18.12
N GLY A 373 2.67 -34.89 17.43
CA GLY A 373 2.68 -36.37 17.42
C GLY A 373 3.85 -36.91 16.61
N LEU A 374 4.42 -38.05 17.05
CA LEU A 374 5.43 -38.77 16.26
C LEU A 374 4.87 -39.16 14.89
N ASP A 375 3.64 -39.68 14.88
CA ASP A 375 2.97 -40.12 13.65
C ASP A 375 2.75 -38.94 12.69
N GLU A 376 2.31 -37.77 13.19
CA GLU A 376 2.16 -36.55 12.41
C GLU A 376 3.48 -36.10 11.75
N MET A 377 4.58 -36.18 12.52
CA MET A 377 5.91 -35.82 12.02
C MET A 377 6.40 -36.82 10.95
N MET A 378 6.16 -38.11 11.14
CA MET A 378 6.55 -39.12 10.17
C MET A 378 5.70 -39.04 8.90
N GLU A 379 4.38 -38.83 9.01
CA GLU A 379 3.50 -38.58 7.86
C GLU A 379 3.95 -37.35 7.06
N PHE A 380 4.28 -36.24 7.73
CA PHE A 380 4.81 -35.06 7.08
C PHE A 380 6.09 -35.36 6.29
N LEU A 381 7.04 -36.06 6.91
CA LEU A 381 8.30 -36.39 6.24
C LEU A 381 8.06 -37.37 5.07
N ASP A 382 7.18 -38.35 5.20
CA ASP A 382 6.83 -39.28 4.12
C ASP A 382 6.13 -38.58 2.96
N GLN A 383 5.30 -37.60 3.24
CA GLN A 383 4.55 -36.82 2.24
C GLN A 383 5.45 -35.89 1.43
N TYR A 384 6.41 -35.23 2.09
CA TYR A 384 7.18 -34.14 1.47
C TYR A 384 8.65 -34.48 1.16
N ALA A 385 9.17 -35.63 1.61
CA ALA A 385 10.49 -36.12 1.18
C ALA A 385 10.42 -36.71 -0.23
N LEU A 386 10.81 -35.91 -1.25
CA LEU A 386 10.70 -36.28 -2.68
C LEU A 386 11.41 -37.55 -3.05
N THR A 387 12.45 -37.94 -2.33
CA THR A 387 13.21 -39.18 -2.52
C THR A 387 12.84 -40.27 -1.51
N GLY A 388 11.81 -40.01 -0.68
CA GLY A 388 11.50 -40.84 0.49
C GLY A 388 12.48 -40.62 1.65
N ILE A 389 12.18 -41.21 2.80
CA ILE A 389 13.04 -41.17 3.99
C ILE A 389 14.05 -42.30 3.91
N PRO A 390 15.39 -42.07 3.96
CA PRO A 390 16.39 -43.12 4.05
C PRO A 390 16.15 -44.02 5.27
N GLU A 391 16.35 -45.34 5.11
CA GLU A 391 16.01 -46.33 6.15
C GLU A 391 16.72 -46.05 7.48
N ASN A 392 18.00 -45.69 7.44
CA ASN A 392 18.76 -45.33 8.64
C ASN A 392 18.20 -44.10 9.36
N VAL A 393 17.68 -43.14 8.63
CA VAL A 393 17.05 -41.91 9.17
C VAL A 393 15.71 -42.28 9.81
N ARG A 394 14.87 -43.11 9.14
CA ARG A 394 13.59 -43.56 9.64
C ARG A 394 13.77 -44.30 10.98
N ILE A 395 14.68 -45.29 11.05
CA ILE A 395 14.95 -46.01 12.27
C ILE A 395 15.37 -45.08 13.40
N ALA A 396 16.23 -44.11 13.11
CA ALA A 396 16.69 -43.18 14.12
C ALA A 396 15.56 -42.26 14.63
N LEU A 397 14.73 -41.71 13.74
CA LEU A 397 13.61 -40.83 14.13
C LEU A 397 12.56 -41.57 14.96
N GLU A 398 12.20 -42.79 14.58
CA GLU A 398 11.30 -43.64 15.36
C GLU A 398 11.92 -43.97 16.73
N GLY A 399 13.23 -44.27 16.79
CA GLY A 399 13.95 -44.49 18.03
C GLY A 399 13.90 -43.29 18.96
N TRP A 400 14.21 -42.09 18.46
CA TRP A 400 14.14 -40.85 19.23
C TRP A 400 12.73 -40.56 19.74
N GLY A 401 11.70 -40.81 18.91
CA GLY A 401 10.31 -40.61 19.27
C GLY A 401 9.86 -41.53 20.40
N ARG A 402 10.18 -42.85 20.30
CA ARG A 402 9.84 -43.82 21.34
C ARG A 402 10.53 -43.53 22.70
N GLU A 403 11.79 -43.10 22.68
CA GLU A 403 12.51 -42.71 23.89
C GLU A 403 11.86 -41.50 24.58
N THR A 404 11.32 -40.57 23.80
CA THR A 404 10.65 -39.37 24.33
C THR A 404 9.31 -39.71 25.00
N VAL A 405 8.57 -40.67 24.42
CA VAL A 405 7.28 -41.15 24.98
C VAL A 405 7.50 -42.02 26.21
N ALA A 406 8.62 -42.74 26.28
CA ALA A 406 8.95 -43.64 27.39
C ALA A 406 9.59 -42.95 28.60
N ALA A 407 10.11 -41.72 28.44
CA ALA A 407 10.66 -40.93 29.54
C ALA A 407 9.52 -40.36 30.41
N PRO A 408 9.39 -40.74 31.70
CA PRO A 408 8.39 -40.09 32.57
C PRO A 408 8.70 -38.60 32.67
N LEU A 409 7.67 -37.77 32.51
CA LEU A 409 7.71 -36.32 32.68
C LEU A 409 8.06 -35.96 34.14
N THR A 410 9.33 -36.01 34.49
CA THR A 410 9.87 -35.44 35.72
C THR A 410 10.32 -33.99 35.44
N VAL A 411 9.37 -33.14 35.15
CA VAL A 411 9.52 -31.70 35.30
C VAL A 411 8.51 -31.28 36.37
N GLU A 412 9.00 -31.06 37.55
CA GLU A 412 8.23 -30.45 38.64
C GLU A 412 7.62 -29.10 38.14
N ARG A 413 6.33 -29.16 37.83
CA ARG A 413 5.49 -27.96 37.79
C ARG A 413 5.33 -27.52 39.25
N LYS A 414 6.09 -26.53 39.68
CA LYS A 414 5.66 -25.67 40.81
C LYS A 414 4.39 -24.95 40.34
N MET A 415 3.26 -25.57 40.60
CA MET A 415 1.97 -24.89 40.60
C MET A 415 1.86 -24.10 41.90
N GLU A 416 1.99 -22.80 41.84
CA GLU A 416 1.34 -21.92 42.80
C GLU A 416 -0.13 -21.82 42.44
N ALA A 417 -0.94 -22.51 43.20
CA ALA A 417 -2.39 -22.42 43.15
C ALA A 417 -2.80 -21.09 43.76
N THR A 418 -3.42 -20.24 42.99
CA THR A 418 -4.29 -19.19 43.53
C THR A 418 -5.71 -19.49 43.08
N GLU A 419 -6.58 -19.60 44.08
CA GLU A 419 -7.95 -20.08 43.99
C GLU A 419 -8.83 -19.20 43.09
N ALA A 420 -9.65 -19.88 42.32
CA ALA A 420 -10.65 -19.32 41.46
C ALA A 420 -11.89 -18.88 42.21
N SER A 421 -12.41 -17.72 41.94
CA SER A 421 -13.80 -17.38 42.19
C SER A 421 -14.61 -17.48 40.89
N THR A 422 -15.62 -18.32 40.92
CA THR A 422 -16.62 -18.58 39.92
C THR A 422 -17.44 -17.34 39.55
N GLY A 423 -17.55 -17.08 38.29
CA GLY A 423 -18.54 -16.17 37.68
C GLY A 423 -18.93 -16.70 36.32
N SER A 424 -20.11 -17.36 36.29
CA SER A 424 -20.76 -17.86 35.08
C SER A 424 -21.34 -16.68 34.31
N GLU A 425 -20.92 -16.51 33.06
CA GLU A 425 -21.75 -15.84 32.05
C GLU A 425 -21.59 -16.55 30.69
N ALA A 426 -22.74 -16.73 30.02
CA ALA A 426 -22.93 -17.52 28.83
C ALA A 426 -22.28 -16.91 27.58
N PRO A 427 -21.94 -17.71 26.56
CA PRO A 427 -21.34 -17.19 25.34
C PRO A 427 -22.40 -16.53 24.46
N SER A 428 -22.28 -15.24 24.26
CA SER A 428 -23.01 -14.54 23.20
C SER A 428 -22.41 -14.92 21.84
N LYS A 429 -23.26 -15.47 21.00
CA LYS A 429 -23.00 -15.63 19.57
C LYS A 429 -22.65 -14.26 18.97
N LEU A 430 -21.45 -14.07 18.52
CA LEU A 430 -21.02 -12.98 17.65
C LEU A 430 -20.38 -13.59 16.41
N LEU A 431 -21.21 -13.60 15.35
CA LEU A 431 -20.89 -13.32 13.97
C LEU A 431 -19.47 -13.69 13.50
N GLU A 432 -19.31 -14.92 13.07
CA GLU A 432 -18.40 -15.32 12.02
C GLU A 432 -19.01 -14.78 10.72
N GLU A 433 -18.42 -13.71 10.19
CA GLU A 433 -18.34 -13.39 8.75
C GLU A 433 -17.66 -12.02 8.60
N ASP A 434 -16.75 -11.90 7.62
CA ASP A 434 -16.17 -10.64 7.12
C ASP A 434 -14.98 -9.99 7.83
N VAL A 435 -13.89 -10.73 8.08
CA VAL A 435 -12.60 -10.07 8.38
C VAL A 435 -11.62 -10.10 7.19
N LEU A 436 -11.89 -10.86 6.14
CA LEU A 436 -11.00 -10.98 4.97
C LEU A 436 -11.35 -10.09 3.78
N THR A 437 -12.54 -9.43 3.78
CA THR A 437 -12.96 -8.55 2.70
C THR A 437 -12.65 -7.07 2.95
N ASP A 438 -12.28 -6.68 4.17
CA ASP A 438 -12.11 -5.27 4.55
C ASP A 438 -10.65 -4.78 4.50
N VAL A 439 -9.69 -5.64 4.17
CA VAL A 439 -8.28 -5.24 4.00
C VAL A 439 -8.05 -4.40 2.73
N CYS A 440 -9.01 -4.40 1.80
CA CYS A 440 -8.89 -3.66 0.54
C CYS A 440 -9.32 -2.18 0.59
N ALA A 441 -9.86 -1.70 1.70
CA ALA A 441 -10.29 -0.31 1.88
C ALA A 441 -9.42 0.44 2.90
N SER A 442 -8.16 0.02 3.08
CA SER A 442 -7.27 0.71 4.00
C SER A 442 -6.87 2.07 3.46
N THR A 443 -6.84 3.04 4.36
CA THR A 443 -6.06 4.26 4.18
C THR A 443 -4.66 3.89 3.70
N PHE A 444 -3.98 4.80 3.04
CA PHE A 444 -2.56 4.68 2.69
C PHE A 444 -1.67 4.34 3.90
N TYR A 445 -2.21 4.46 5.10
CA TYR A 445 -1.56 4.28 6.38
C TYR A 445 -2.50 3.50 7.28
N THR A 446 -1.97 2.46 7.91
CA THR A 446 -2.72 1.74 8.94
C THR A 446 -3.13 2.72 10.03
N LEU A 447 -4.44 2.88 10.22
CA LEU A 447 -4.99 3.73 11.28
C LEU A 447 -4.70 3.14 12.67
N ASP A 448 -4.29 1.88 12.70
CA ASP A 448 -4.00 1.12 13.91
C ASP A 448 -2.47 0.98 14.08
N ASN A 449 -1.93 1.62 15.11
CA ASN A 449 -0.49 1.66 15.37
C ASN A 449 -0.04 0.40 16.15
N GLN A 450 -0.23 -0.79 15.58
CA GLN A 450 0.18 -2.05 16.22
C GLN A 450 1.69 -2.36 16.08
N GLY A 451 2.45 -1.54 15.35
CA GLY A 451 3.88 -1.75 15.10
C GLY A 451 4.82 -1.11 16.13
N LEU A 452 6.11 -1.14 15.81
CA LEU A 452 7.20 -0.48 16.56
C LEU A 452 7.60 0.85 15.93
N VAL A 453 7.45 0.99 14.63
CA VAL A 453 7.83 2.18 13.86
C VAL A 453 6.77 3.26 14.04
N ASN A 454 7.22 4.47 14.36
CA ASN A 454 6.31 5.59 14.54
C ASN A 454 5.73 6.04 13.20
N VAL A 455 4.41 6.09 13.15
CA VAL A 455 3.69 6.71 12.03
C VAL A 455 4.01 8.21 12.01
N PRO A 456 4.17 8.85 10.82
CA PRO A 456 4.40 10.29 10.72
C PRO A 456 3.35 11.11 11.48
N GLU A 457 3.75 12.21 12.13
CA GLU A 457 2.90 13.03 13.00
C GLU A 457 1.60 13.50 12.31
N LEU A 458 1.67 13.76 10.99
CA LEU A 458 0.51 14.11 10.17
C LEU A 458 -0.63 13.07 10.26
N LEU A 459 -0.27 11.80 10.48
CA LEU A 459 -1.18 10.66 10.45
C LEU A 459 -1.63 10.22 11.84
N HIS A 460 -1.10 10.86 12.90
CA HIS A 460 -1.51 10.56 14.27
C HIS A 460 -2.97 10.95 14.53
N GLY A 461 -3.68 10.09 15.23
CA GLY A 461 -5.06 10.35 15.66
C GLY A 461 -6.06 10.46 14.51
N LEU A 462 -5.81 9.76 13.40
CA LEU A 462 -6.78 9.63 12.31
C LEU A 462 -7.78 8.52 12.65
N GLU A 463 -9.06 8.83 12.50
CA GLU A 463 -10.18 7.91 12.65
C GLU A 463 -10.96 7.85 11.34
N ARG A 464 -11.47 6.67 11.00
CA ARG A 464 -12.29 6.50 9.78
C ARG A 464 -13.59 7.30 9.91
N ASP A 465 -13.95 8.00 8.86
CA ASP A 465 -15.22 8.71 8.78
C ASP A 465 -16.31 7.78 8.24
N HIS A 466 -17.08 7.20 9.13
CA HIS A 466 -18.23 6.35 8.79
C HIS A 466 -19.50 7.14 8.48
N SER A 467 -19.47 8.46 8.58
CA SER A 467 -20.64 9.31 8.50
C SER A 467 -20.79 9.93 7.14
N VAL A 468 -21.18 9.27 6.07
CA VAL A 468 -21.43 10.10 4.90
C VAL A 468 -22.48 9.60 3.92
N ILE A 469 -23.60 10.25 3.96
CA ILE A 469 -24.36 10.60 2.75
C ILE A 469 -24.02 12.06 2.46
N GLU A 470 -23.09 12.34 1.55
CA GLU A 470 -22.83 13.72 1.14
C GLU A 470 -24.00 14.27 0.33
N LYS A 471 -24.34 15.51 0.64
CA LYS A 471 -25.31 16.26 -0.17
C LYS A 471 -24.67 16.50 -1.55
N LYS A 472 -25.45 16.30 -2.61
CA LYS A 472 -25.06 16.74 -3.96
C LYS A 472 -24.63 18.21 -3.90
N PHE A 473 -23.64 18.53 -4.71
CA PHE A 473 -23.25 19.93 -4.89
C PHE A 473 -24.43 20.73 -5.44
N SER A 474 -24.70 21.89 -4.88
CA SER A 474 -25.77 22.77 -5.32
C SER A 474 -25.32 24.23 -5.25
N LEU A 475 -25.74 25.02 -6.22
CA LEU A 475 -25.50 26.47 -6.24
C LEU A 475 -26.65 27.16 -5.51
N LEU A 476 -26.32 27.88 -4.43
CA LEU A 476 -27.30 28.63 -3.66
C LEU A 476 -27.93 29.73 -4.52
N GLY A 477 -29.26 29.77 -4.55
CA GLY A 477 -30.03 30.78 -5.30
C GLY A 477 -30.12 30.49 -6.81
N LEU A 478 -29.88 29.26 -7.26
CA LEU A 478 -30.09 28.88 -8.67
C LEU A 478 -31.52 29.07 -9.13
N GLU A 479 -32.51 28.84 -8.24
CA GLU A 479 -33.95 29.00 -8.50
C GLU A 479 -34.36 30.50 -8.62
N GLU A 480 -33.52 31.43 -8.18
CA GLU A 480 -33.76 32.86 -8.19
C GLU A 480 -33.37 33.54 -9.51
N ILE A 481 -32.60 32.85 -10.36
CA ILE A 481 -32.16 33.40 -11.64
C ILE A 481 -32.99 32.86 -12.81
N PRO A 482 -33.18 33.67 -13.87
CA PRO A 482 -33.84 33.18 -15.08
C PRO A 482 -33.09 32.05 -15.74
N GLU A 483 -33.78 30.95 -16.10
CA GLU A 483 -33.17 29.81 -16.83
C GLU A 483 -32.49 30.22 -18.13
N THR A 484 -32.92 31.27 -18.78
CA THR A 484 -32.35 31.81 -19.99
C THR A 484 -30.88 32.23 -19.83
N TRP A 485 -30.42 32.53 -18.57
CA TRP A 485 -29.04 32.93 -18.33
C TRP A 485 -28.04 31.77 -18.52
N TYR A 486 -28.46 30.53 -18.29
CA TYR A 486 -27.58 29.37 -18.38
C TYR A 486 -27.99 28.35 -19.47
N LYS A 487 -29.26 28.42 -19.97
CA LYS A 487 -29.70 27.51 -21.04
C LYS A 487 -29.48 28.05 -22.45
N GLU A 488 -29.51 29.38 -22.63
CA GLU A 488 -29.54 29.98 -23.95
C GLU A 488 -28.41 30.99 -24.17
N TRP A 489 -27.86 31.00 -25.38
CA TRP A 489 -26.96 32.04 -25.84
C TRP A 489 -27.80 33.26 -26.23
N ARG A 490 -27.63 34.37 -25.51
CA ARG A 490 -28.39 35.60 -25.78
C ARG A 490 -27.53 36.83 -25.68
N ARG A 491 -27.95 37.86 -26.43
CA ARG A 491 -27.46 39.23 -26.26
C ARG A 491 -28.26 39.85 -25.11
N TYR A 492 -27.56 40.40 -24.14
CA TYR A 492 -28.18 41.03 -22.97
C TYR A 492 -27.89 42.55 -22.98
N HIS A 493 -28.78 43.33 -22.37
CA HIS A 493 -28.48 44.70 -22.05
C HIS A 493 -27.30 44.77 -21.07
N SER A 494 -26.48 45.85 -21.14
CA SER A 494 -25.25 45.99 -20.34
C SER A 494 -25.46 45.74 -18.85
N SER A 495 -26.57 46.22 -18.27
CA SER A 495 -26.91 46.00 -16.85
C SER A 495 -27.17 44.54 -16.52
N THR A 496 -27.91 43.82 -17.38
CA THR A 496 -28.17 42.38 -17.20
C THR A 496 -26.91 41.53 -17.42
N ALA A 497 -26.10 41.86 -18.44
CA ALA A 497 -24.82 41.23 -18.69
C ALA A 497 -23.89 41.36 -17.46
N ARG A 498 -23.88 42.54 -16.82
CA ARG A 498 -23.12 42.75 -15.57
C ARG A 498 -23.63 41.90 -14.42
N GLN A 499 -24.96 41.74 -14.29
CA GLN A 499 -25.54 40.85 -13.25
C GLN A 499 -25.15 39.39 -13.48
N ILE A 500 -25.20 38.89 -14.74
CA ILE A 500 -24.76 37.54 -15.10
C ILE A 500 -23.27 37.35 -14.77
N ALA A 501 -22.43 38.31 -15.14
CA ALA A 501 -20.99 38.27 -14.85
C ALA A 501 -20.71 38.32 -13.33
N ALA A 502 -21.43 39.16 -12.57
CA ALA A 502 -21.31 39.19 -11.11
C ALA A 502 -21.74 37.88 -10.46
N LYS A 503 -22.80 37.25 -10.99
CA LYS A 503 -23.27 35.94 -10.50
C LYS A 503 -22.27 34.83 -10.82
N ALA A 504 -21.61 34.88 -11.97
CA ALA A 504 -20.54 33.95 -12.32
C ALA A 504 -19.32 34.06 -11.38
N VAL A 505 -18.98 35.29 -10.97
CA VAL A 505 -17.92 35.55 -9.98
C VAL A 505 -18.34 35.03 -8.59
N GLU A 506 -19.58 35.31 -8.17
CA GLU A 506 -20.14 34.86 -6.87
C GLU A 506 -20.16 33.34 -6.78
N TRP A 507 -20.60 32.66 -7.80
CA TRP A 507 -20.68 31.20 -7.85
C TRP A 507 -19.38 30.53 -8.26
N GLN A 508 -18.38 31.32 -8.66
CA GLN A 508 -17.10 30.86 -9.17
C GLN A 508 -17.26 29.85 -10.32
N THR A 509 -18.17 30.16 -11.25
CA THR A 509 -18.46 29.35 -12.43
C THR A 509 -17.84 29.97 -13.68
N LYS A 510 -17.95 29.28 -14.82
CA LYS A 510 -17.52 29.81 -16.13
C LYS A 510 -18.57 30.69 -16.77
N LEU A 511 -18.13 31.59 -17.64
CA LEU A 511 -18.93 32.29 -18.61
C LEU A 511 -18.55 31.85 -20.01
N GLY A 512 -19.56 31.50 -20.82
CA GLY A 512 -19.42 31.41 -22.25
C GLY A 512 -19.70 32.77 -22.89
N ILE A 513 -18.84 33.19 -23.80
CA ILE A 513 -18.99 34.41 -24.62
C ILE A 513 -18.83 34.04 -26.10
N GLN A 514 -19.63 34.68 -26.96
CA GLN A 514 -19.53 34.49 -28.41
C GLN A 514 -19.25 35.82 -29.09
N GLN A 515 -18.30 35.81 -30.00
CA GLN A 515 -17.93 36.91 -30.87
C GLN A 515 -17.73 36.36 -32.30
N GLU A 516 -18.37 36.94 -33.28
CA GLU A 516 -18.24 36.55 -34.71
C GLU A 516 -18.38 35.03 -34.94
N ASN A 517 -19.34 34.37 -34.32
CA ASN A 517 -19.56 32.91 -34.34
C ASN A 517 -18.47 32.05 -33.66
N CYS A 518 -17.53 32.67 -32.94
CA CYS A 518 -16.52 31.96 -32.20
C CYS A 518 -16.93 31.90 -30.71
N THR A 519 -17.08 30.69 -30.16
CA THR A 519 -17.37 30.50 -28.73
C THR A 519 -16.07 30.46 -27.96
N ARG A 520 -16.02 31.17 -26.85
CA ARG A 520 -14.92 31.21 -25.90
C ARG A 520 -15.44 31.09 -24.47
N TYR A 521 -14.59 30.58 -23.59
CA TYR A 521 -14.91 30.42 -22.19
C TYR A 521 -14.00 31.27 -21.33
N LEU A 522 -14.56 31.85 -20.27
CA LEU A 522 -13.88 32.71 -19.30
C LEU A 522 -14.20 32.22 -17.90
N ILE A 523 -13.19 32.10 -17.05
CA ILE A 523 -13.33 31.91 -15.61
C ILE A 523 -13.21 33.29 -14.98
N PRO A 524 -14.34 33.98 -14.67
CA PRO A 524 -14.33 35.36 -14.24
C PRO A 524 -13.81 35.48 -12.81
N ASP A 525 -13.00 36.49 -12.55
CA ASP A 525 -12.46 36.79 -11.23
C ASP A 525 -13.13 38.00 -10.57
N GLN A 526 -13.21 39.11 -11.30
CA GLN A 526 -13.81 40.33 -10.78
C GLN A 526 -14.55 41.14 -11.86
N VAL A 527 -15.57 41.86 -11.40
CA VAL A 527 -16.36 42.81 -12.22
C VAL A 527 -16.17 44.19 -11.62
N GLU A 528 -15.59 45.12 -12.38
CA GLU A 528 -15.32 46.48 -11.94
C GLU A 528 -16.17 47.51 -12.68
N GLY A 529 -16.52 48.62 -12.05
CA GLY A 529 -17.30 49.68 -12.63
C GLY A 529 -18.82 49.47 -12.60
N HIS A 530 -19.59 50.51 -12.97
CA HIS A 530 -21.06 50.51 -13.01
C HIS A 530 -21.61 50.75 -14.42
N GLU A 531 -21.44 51.91 -14.98
CA GLU A 531 -21.93 52.24 -16.33
C GLU A 531 -21.00 51.75 -17.43
N GLN A 532 -19.69 51.96 -17.23
CA GLN A 532 -18.62 51.34 -18.03
C GLN A 532 -17.94 50.31 -17.14
N TRP A 533 -18.40 49.08 -17.21
CA TRP A 533 -17.86 47.99 -16.43
C TRP A 533 -16.93 47.11 -17.25
N THR A 534 -16.00 46.47 -16.58
CA THR A 534 -15.07 45.51 -17.14
C THR A 534 -15.12 44.21 -16.37
N LEU A 535 -14.78 43.12 -17.05
CA LEU A 535 -14.72 41.78 -16.52
C LEU A 535 -13.31 41.23 -16.68
N SER A 536 -12.65 40.94 -15.58
CA SER A 536 -11.31 40.35 -15.58
C SER A 536 -11.37 38.88 -15.15
N GLY A 537 -10.54 38.07 -15.75
CA GLY A 537 -10.49 36.65 -15.43
C GLY A 537 -9.58 35.84 -16.37
N TRP A 538 -9.61 34.54 -16.19
CA TRP A 538 -8.84 33.57 -16.99
C TRP A 538 -9.62 33.20 -18.25
N TYR A 539 -9.06 33.55 -19.38
CA TYR A 539 -9.64 33.32 -20.71
C TYR A 539 -9.04 32.10 -21.32
N MET A 540 -9.89 31.17 -21.81
CA MET A 540 -9.45 29.93 -22.45
C MET A 540 -9.11 30.22 -23.93
N LEU A 541 -7.86 29.92 -24.32
CA LEU A 541 -7.33 30.26 -25.65
C LEU A 541 -7.97 29.44 -26.77
N ASP A 542 -8.41 28.23 -26.48
CA ASP A 542 -9.11 27.37 -27.43
C ASP A 542 -10.64 27.50 -27.29
N SER A 543 -11.37 27.28 -28.36
CA SER A 543 -12.84 27.17 -28.35
C SER A 543 -13.35 25.85 -27.76
N ASN A 544 -12.45 24.94 -27.42
CA ASN A 544 -12.77 23.72 -26.72
C ASN A 544 -12.79 23.99 -25.20
N GLU A 545 -13.91 23.77 -24.53
CA GLU A 545 -14.05 23.89 -23.07
C GLU A 545 -13.15 22.91 -22.29
N HIS A 546 -12.45 22.02 -22.99
CA HIS A 546 -11.55 21.04 -22.45
C HIS A 546 -10.05 21.40 -22.58
N THR A 547 -9.74 22.64 -22.98
CA THR A 547 -8.35 23.12 -23.02
C THR A 547 -7.86 23.59 -21.65
N SER A 548 -6.56 23.39 -21.35
CA SER A 548 -5.88 23.92 -20.16
C SER A 548 -5.04 25.17 -20.47
N GLU A 549 -5.02 25.64 -21.71
CA GLU A 549 -4.33 26.88 -22.05
C GLU A 549 -5.20 28.08 -21.71
N THR A 550 -4.83 28.80 -20.68
CA THR A 550 -5.54 29.98 -20.19
C THR A 550 -4.63 31.19 -20.12
N GLU A 551 -5.19 32.37 -20.37
CA GLU A 551 -4.52 33.64 -20.24
C GLU A 551 -5.37 34.61 -19.41
N TRP A 552 -4.72 35.37 -18.54
CA TRP A 552 -5.41 36.42 -17.81
C TRP A 552 -5.72 37.62 -18.71
N ARG A 553 -7.01 38.00 -18.80
CA ARG A 553 -7.46 39.09 -19.65
C ARG A 553 -8.62 39.85 -19.04
N THR A 554 -8.71 41.15 -19.41
CA THR A 554 -9.83 42.03 -19.07
C THR A 554 -10.64 42.33 -20.32
N PHE A 555 -11.96 42.23 -20.20
CA PHE A 555 -12.92 42.42 -21.28
C PHE A 555 -13.87 43.57 -20.95
N SER A 556 -14.31 44.28 -22.00
CA SER A 556 -15.47 45.18 -21.93
C SER A 556 -16.72 44.49 -22.53
N PRO A 557 -17.95 44.90 -22.14
CA PRO A 557 -19.18 44.28 -22.67
C PRO A 557 -19.38 44.41 -24.19
N SER A 558 -18.60 45.28 -24.83
CA SER A 558 -18.64 45.46 -26.28
C SER A 558 -17.83 44.42 -27.06
N GLU A 559 -17.05 43.62 -26.37
CA GLU A 559 -16.17 42.62 -27.01
C GLU A 559 -16.85 41.27 -27.30
N TRP A 560 -18.11 41.09 -26.95
CA TRP A 560 -18.87 39.88 -27.29
C TRP A 560 -20.30 40.22 -27.73
N ASP A 561 -20.89 39.33 -28.55
CA ASP A 561 -22.24 39.51 -29.07
C ASP A 561 -23.26 38.85 -28.15
N THR A 562 -23.00 37.63 -27.73
CA THR A 562 -23.88 36.85 -26.85
C THR A 562 -23.07 36.22 -25.69
N MET A 563 -23.76 35.96 -24.59
CA MET A 563 -23.14 35.32 -23.42
C MET A 563 -24.09 34.32 -22.79
N ARG A 564 -23.51 33.40 -22.02
CA ARG A 564 -24.24 32.40 -21.24
C ARG A 564 -23.45 32.05 -20.00
N LEU A 565 -24.14 31.83 -18.88
CA LEU A 565 -23.57 31.26 -17.67
C LEU A 565 -23.35 29.74 -17.87
N ILE A 566 -22.17 29.24 -17.59
CA ILE A 566 -21.85 27.81 -17.69
C ILE A 566 -21.88 27.23 -16.28
N LEU A 567 -22.80 26.30 -16.04
CA LEU A 567 -22.95 25.61 -14.77
C LEU A 567 -22.28 24.24 -14.84
N PRO A 568 -21.83 23.66 -13.71
CA PRO A 568 -21.41 22.26 -13.65
C PRO A 568 -22.52 21.32 -14.13
N ASP A 569 -22.19 20.27 -14.85
CA ASP A 569 -23.14 19.35 -15.50
C ASP A 569 -24.16 18.77 -14.52
N ASP A 570 -23.74 18.45 -13.32
CA ASP A 570 -24.58 17.81 -12.30
C ASP A 570 -25.60 18.76 -11.61
N VAL A 571 -25.48 20.05 -11.83
CA VAL A 571 -26.37 21.06 -11.25
C VAL A 571 -27.58 21.31 -12.15
N THR A 572 -27.48 20.95 -13.42
CA THR A 572 -28.53 21.16 -14.45
C THR A 572 -29.44 19.94 -14.65
N THR A 573 -29.12 18.81 -14.02
CA THR A 573 -29.90 17.56 -14.03
C THR A 573 -30.65 17.36 -12.72
#